data_a35cddb39f80c57a2b5efd4439e83734
#
_entry.id   a35cddb39f80c57a2b5efd4439e83734
#
_cell.length_a   1.000
_cell.length_b   1.000
_cell.length_c   1.000
_cell.angle_alpha   90.00
_cell.angle_beta   90.00
_cell.angle_gamma   90.00
#
_symmetry.space_group_name_H-M   'P 1'
#
loop_
_entity.id
_entity.type
_entity.pdbx_description
1 polymer ?
#
loop_
_entity_poly.entity_id
_entity_poly.type
_entity_poly.pdbx_seq_one_letter_code
_entity_poly.pdbx_strand_id
1 'polypeptide(L)'
;NEETYIAACLTALFASHPVPGGAEAIVVANGCRDATADRARSMAGAAKAAGWGFQVLDLAQGGKPGALNAGDAAANGTARAYLDADVIVSPAVMSQLARALEIDRPRYVGATPRIPPAKSAVTRAYARFWQRLPFAQSTAPGYGLFAVTAKGRTRWREFPAIISDDTFVRLQFTPEERVQVEATYDWPMIEGFAALTRVRRRQDAGVAEINRLYPGLMAREGKARLTR
;
A
#
# COMPACT_ATOMS: atom_id res chain seq x y z
N ASN A 1 9.58 10.96 -5.33
CA ASN A 1 9.23 12.32 -5.77
C ASN A 1 7.70 12.41 -5.90
N GLU A 2 7.03 12.75 -4.81
CA GLU A 2 5.57 12.71 -4.67
C GLU A 2 5.02 14.07 -4.19
N GLU A 3 5.73 15.16 -4.46
CA GLU A 3 5.35 16.50 -3.98
C GLU A 3 3.93 16.91 -4.41
N THR A 4 3.44 16.37 -5.53
CA THR A 4 2.11 16.67 -6.06
C THR A 4 1.01 15.93 -5.31
N TYR A 5 1.31 14.77 -4.70
CA TYR A 5 0.33 13.86 -4.13
C TYR A 5 0.36 13.80 -2.60
N ILE A 6 1.54 13.90 -2.00
CA ILE A 6 1.73 13.62 -0.56
C ILE A 6 0.83 14.45 0.35
N ALA A 7 0.61 15.74 0.05
CA ALA A 7 -0.25 16.59 0.87
C ALA A 7 -1.72 16.13 0.85
N ALA A 8 -2.24 15.74 -0.31
CA ALA A 8 -3.61 15.22 -0.44
C ALA A 8 -3.76 13.85 0.26
N CYS A 9 -2.78 12.96 0.10
CA CYS A 9 -2.73 11.68 0.81
C CYS A 9 -2.79 11.87 2.32
N LEU A 10 -1.92 12.71 2.89
CA LEU A 10 -1.87 12.97 4.33
C LEU A 10 -3.12 13.72 4.84
N THR A 11 -3.68 14.64 4.06
CA THR A 11 -4.96 15.28 4.39
C THR A 11 -6.07 14.25 4.54
N ALA A 12 -6.19 13.33 3.59
CA ALA A 12 -7.18 12.26 3.64
C ALA A 12 -6.91 11.29 4.83
N LEU A 13 -5.64 10.99 5.09
CA LEU A 13 -5.24 10.13 6.20
C LEU A 13 -5.63 10.74 7.56
N PHE A 14 -5.32 12.02 7.78
CA PHE A 14 -5.63 12.71 9.05
C PHE A 14 -7.12 13.08 9.21
N ALA A 15 -7.91 13.00 8.14
CA ALA A 15 -9.36 13.09 8.19
C ALA A 15 -10.04 11.75 8.55
N SER A 16 -9.27 10.71 8.89
CA SER A 16 -9.81 9.40 9.27
C SER A 16 -10.64 9.47 10.54
N HIS A 17 -11.67 8.63 10.62
CA HIS A 17 -12.38 8.40 11.87
C HIS A 17 -11.39 7.95 12.96
N PRO A 18 -11.70 8.16 14.25
CA PRO A 18 -10.84 7.75 15.34
C PRO A 18 -10.38 6.29 15.21
N VAL A 19 -9.07 6.08 15.28
CA VAL A 19 -8.46 4.75 15.15
C VAL A 19 -8.36 4.13 16.53
N PRO A 20 -8.95 2.94 16.76
CA PRO A 20 -8.80 2.22 18.02
C PRO A 20 -7.33 2.04 18.40
N GLY A 21 -6.99 2.38 19.65
CA GLY A 21 -5.61 2.31 20.15
C GLY A 21 -4.69 3.45 19.71
N GLY A 22 -5.20 4.43 18.95
CA GLY A 22 -4.41 5.52 18.38
C GLY A 22 -3.69 5.13 17.08
N ALA A 23 -3.04 6.11 16.46
CA ALA A 23 -2.29 5.89 15.23
C ALA A 23 -1.06 6.80 15.14
N GLU A 24 -0.06 6.36 14.40
CA GLU A 24 1.08 7.14 13.96
C GLU A 24 1.27 7.03 12.45
N ALA A 25 1.74 8.09 11.83
CA ALA A 25 2.10 8.12 10.42
C ALA A 25 3.58 8.45 10.26
N ILE A 26 4.32 7.58 9.58
CA ILE A 26 5.74 7.76 9.30
C ILE A 26 5.89 7.91 7.78
N VAL A 27 6.19 9.12 7.34
CA VAL A 27 6.51 9.39 5.93
C VAL A 27 7.98 9.15 5.71
N VAL A 28 8.33 8.31 4.76
CA VAL A 28 9.72 8.07 4.37
C VAL A 28 9.96 8.63 2.99
N ALA A 29 10.50 9.85 2.93
CA ALA A 29 11.01 10.46 1.70
C ALA A 29 12.36 9.83 1.38
N ASN A 30 12.45 9.03 0.32
CA ASN A 30 13.65 8.27 0.00
C ASN A 30 14.24 8.71 -1.34
N GLY A 31 15.39 9.36 -1.31
CA GLY A 31 16.08 9.90 -2.48
C GLY A 31 15.25 10.92 -3.25
N CYS A 32 14.38 11.66 -2.57
CA CYS A 32 13.56 12.70 -3.20
C CYS A 32 14.44 13.88 -3.64
N ARG A 33 14.12 14.44 -4.81
CA ARG A 33 14.78 15.59 -5.40
C ARG A 33 13.85 16.79 -5.59
N ASP A 34 12.63 16.65 -5.08
CA ASP A 34 11.56 17.64 -5.10
C ASP A 34 11.14 18.01 -3.67
N ALA A 35 10.11 18.81 -3.52
CA ALA A 35 9.64 19.27 -2.22
C ALA A 35 8.82 18.22 -1.42
N THR A 36 8.90 16.92 -1.74
CA THR A 36 8.11 15.86 -1.07
C THR A 36 8.28 15.90 0.45
N ALA A 37 9.53 15.91 0.94
CA ALA A 37 9.81 15.89 2.38
C ALA A 37 9.28 17.15 3.09
N ASP A 38 9.46 18.33 2.51
CA ASP A 38 9.01 19.58 3.11
C ASP A 38 7.49 19.70 3.11
N ARG A 39 6.82 19.26 2.03
CA ARG A 39 5.36 19.16 2.01
C ARG A 39 4.82 18.19 3.04
N ALA A 40 5.49 17.05 3.24
CA ALA A 40 5.13 16.14 4.31
C ALA A 40 5.30 16.79 5.70
N ARG A 41 6.45 17.44 5.96
CA ARG A 41 6.70 18.13 7.23
C ARG A 41 5.66 19.21 7.53
N SER A 42 5.19 19.93 6.53
CA SER A 42 4.16 20.97 6.69
C SER A 42 2.83 20.43 7.22
N MET A 43 2.58 19.12 7.13
CA MET A 43 1.36 18.48 7.62
C MET A 43 1.39 18.15 9.12
N ALA A 44 2.47 18.44 9.85
CA ALA A 44 2.60 18.13 11.27
C ALA A 44 1.50 18.75 12.14
N GLY A 45 1.07 19.97 11.83
CA GLY A 45 -0.05 20.62 12.52
C GLY A 45 -1.38 19.88 12.35
N ALA A 46 -1.65 19.39 11.13
CA ALA A 46 -2.85 18.61 10.83
C ALA A 46 -2.82 17.25 11.53
N ALA A 47 -1.68 16.57 11.53
CA ALA A 47 -1.49 15.30 12.25
C ALA A 47 -1.77 15.47 13.74
N LYS A 48 -1.18 16.50 14.37
CA LYS A 48 -1.39 16.83 15.79
C LYS A 48 -2.87 17.12 16.10
N ALA A 49 -3.52 17.91 15.26
CA ALA A 49 -4.95 18.24 15.43
C ALA A 49 -5.84 17.00 15.33
N ALA A 50 -5.46 16.02 14.50
CA ALA A 50 -6.14 14.74 14.36
C ALA A 50 -5.76 13.71 15.45
N GLY A 51 -4.85 14.04 16.36
CA GLY A 51 -4.40 13.13 17.43
C GLY A 51 -3.46 12.02 16.95
N TRP A 52 -2.78 12.19 15.80
CA TRP A 52 -1.84 11.24 15.24
C TRP A 52 -0.41 11.53 15.70
N GLY A 53 0.35 10.49 16.05
CA GLY A 53 1.82 10.57 16.01
C GLY A 53 2.28 10.82 14.57
N PHE A 54 3.30 11.66 14.38
CA PHE A 54 3.75 11.98 13.02
C PHE A 54 5.26 12.19 12.96
N GLN A 55 5.88 11.52 11.99
CA GLN A 55 7.32 11.64 11.73
C GLN A 55 7.58 11.64 10.22
N VAL A 56 8.60 12.41 9.81
CA VAL A 56 9.12 12.41 8.43
C VAL A 56 10.59 12.02 8.47
N LEU A 57 10.92 10.89 7.84
CA LEU A 57 12.28 10.44 7.59
C LEU A 57 12.69 10.89 6.19
N ASP A 58 13.84 11.52 6.08
CA ASP A 58 14.38 11.99 4.80
C ASP A 58 15.68 11.24 4.53
N LEU A 59 15.62 10.28 3.62
CA LEU A 59 16.72 9.39 3.29
C LEU A 59 17.39 9.83 1.99
N ALA A 60 18.70 10.02 2.01
CA ALA A 60 19.48 10.42 0.83
C ALA A 60 19.44 9.34 -0.27
N GLN A 61 19.37 8.05 0.12
CA GLN A 61 19.37 6.94 -0.81
C GLN A 61 17.92 6.55 -1.16
N GLY A 62 17.63 6.46 -2.47
CA GLY A 62 16.36 5.98 -2.98
C GLY A 62 16.21 4.46 -2.93
N GLY A 63 14.97 3.99 -2.99
CA GLY A 63 14.63 2.57 -3.04
C GLY A 63 13.48 2.22 -2.08
N LYS A 64 12.36 1.74 -2.63
CA LYS A 64 11.15 1.45 -1.83
C LYS A 64 11.40 0.43 -0.70
N PRO A 65 12.13 -0.69 -0.89
CA PRO A 65 12.42 -1.63 0.21
C PRO A 65 13.19 -0.99 1.37
N GLY A 66 14.19 -0.16 1.09
CA GLY A 66 14.92 0.57 2.12
C GLY A 66 14.03 1.55 2.89
N ALA A 67 13.11 2.23 2.20
CA ALA A 67 12.14 3.12 2.82
C ALA A 67 11.17 2.35 3.74
N LEU A 68 10.67 1.20 3.30
CA LEU A 68 9.79 0.34 4.10
C LEU A 68 10.51 -0.17 5.36
N ASN A 69 11.76 -0.60 5.25
CA ASN A 69 12.57 -1.04 6.38
C ASN A 69 12.83 0.10 7.38
N ALA A 70 13.15 1.30 6.90
CA ALA A 70 13.35 2.46 7.74
C ALA A 70 12.07 2.88 8.47
N GLY A 71 10.94 2.87 7.78
CA GLY A 71 9.63 3.13 8.37
C GLY A 71 9.26 2.10 9.44
N ASP A 72 9.48 0.82 9.19
CA ASP A 72 9.26 -0.26 10.16
C ASP A 72 10.13 -0.12 11.41
N ALA A 73 11.40 0.27 11.24
CA ALA A 73 12.33 0.47 12.35
C ALA A 73 11.95 1.67 13.24
N ALA A 74 11.34 2.69 12.65
CA ALA A 74 10.91 3.89 13.37
C ALA A 74 9.52 3.74 14.03
N ALA A 75 8.73 2.74 13.61
CA ALA A 75 7.36 2.60 14.04
C ALA A 75 7.23 1.98 15.44
N ASN A 76 6.39 2.59 16.29
CA ASN A 76 6.13 2.15 17.66
C ASN A 76 4.89 1.24 17.78
N GLY A 77 3.92 1.38 16.90
CA GLY A 77 2.71 0.57 16.88
C GLY A 77 3.01 -0.92 16.66
N THR A 78 2.11 -1.81 17.07
CA THR A 78 2.25 -3.26 16.88
C THR A 78 1.79 -3.73 15.51
N ALA A 79 0.68 -3.20 15.01
CA ALA A 79 0.22 -3.43 13.64
C ALA A 79 0.92 -2.49 12.65
N ARG A 80 0.97 -2.88 11.40
CA ARG A 80 1.58 -2.08 10.32
C ARG A 80 0.60 -1.90 9.18
N ALA A 81 0.43 -0.65 8.73
CA ALA A 81 -0.23 -0.31 7.48
C ALA A 81 0.78 0.35 6.54
N TYR A 82 0.80 -0.07 5.29
CA TYR A 82 1.67 0.47 4.26
C TYR A 82 0.79 1.16 3.22
N LEU A 83 1.05 2.44 3.00
CA LEU A 83 0.24 3.33 2.17
C LEU A 83 1.13 4.02 1.14
N ASP A 84 0.80 3.90 -0.13
CA ASP A 84 1.47 4.64 -1.19
C ASP A 84 1.05 6.12 -1.15
N ALA A 85 1.97 7.03 -1.46
CA ALA A 85 1.81 8.47 -1.30
C ALA A 85 0.80 9.12 -2.26
N ASP A 86 0.36 8.40 -3.29
CA ASP A 86 -0.65 8.82 -4.27
C ASP A 86 -2.06 8.26 -4.00
N VAL A 87 -2.22 7.52 -2.92
CA VAL A 87 -3.49 6.91 -2.50
C VAL A 87 -4.30 7.88 -1.64
N ILE A 88 -5.61 7.93 -1.86
CA ILE A 88 -6.56 8.72 -1.06
C ILE A 88 -7.51 7.78 -0.34
N VAL A 89 -7.39 7.71 0.97
CA VAL A 89 -8.24 6.86 1.80
C VAL A 89 -9.56 7.54 2.16
N SER A 90 -10.68 6.79 2.21
CA SER A 90 -11.91 7.32 2.81
C SER A 90 -11.79 7.36 4.34
N PRO A 91 -12.56 8.20 5.03
CA PRO A 91 -12.43 8.38 6.48
C PRO A 91 -12.55 7.11 7.32
N ALA A 92 -13.27 6.11 6.85
CA ALA A 92 -13.49 4.86 7.58
C ALA A 92 -12.34 3.84 7.43
N VAL A 93 -11.41 4.03 6.48
CA VAL A 93 -10.40 3.01 6.15
C VAL A 93 -9.55 2.65 7.36
N MET A 94 -8.90 3.63 7.99
CA MET A 94 -7.94 3.33 9.06
C MET A 94 -8.60 2.71 10.29
N SER A 95 -9.80 3.15 10.65
CA SER A 95 -10.56 2.57 11.76
C SER A 95 -11.03 1.14 11.46
N GLN A 96 -11.43 0.84 10.23
CA GLN A 96 -11.82 -0.52 9.84
C GLN A 96 -10.61 -1.46 9.74
N LEU A 97 -9.47 -1.00 9.21
CA LEU A 97 -8.22 -1.77 9.22
C LEU A 97 -7.80 -2.09 10.65
N ALA A 98 -7.77 -1.10 11.55
CA ALA A 98 -7.39 -1.30 12.95
C ALA A 98 -8.26 -2.37 13.63
N ARG A 99 -9.59 -2.26 13.52
CA ARG A 99 -10.51 -3.28 14.07
C ARG A 99 -10.28 -4.67 13.50
N ALA A 100 -10.04 -4.77 12.18
CA ALA A 100 -9.76 -6.06 11.56
C ALA A 100 -8.41 -6.65 12.00
N LEU A 101 -7.48 -5.82 12.48
CA LEU A 101 -6.17 -6.22 13.01
C LEU A 101 -6.18 -6.53 14.52
N GLU A 102 -7.28 -6.28 15.23
CA GLU A 102 -7.46 -6.64 16.65
C GLU A 102 -7.64 -8.15 16.85
N ILE A 103 -6.63 -8.92 16.45
CA ILE A 103 -6.63 -10.37 16.55
C ILE A 103 -5.22 -10.89 16.80
N ASP A 104 -5.11 -11.90 17.68
CA ASP A 104 -3.83 -12.47 18.06
C ASP A 104 -3.40 -13.64 17.14
N ARG A 105 -3.49 -13.45 15.84
CA ARG A 105 -2.99 -14.38 14.81
C ARG A 105 -2.50 -13.63 13.58
N PRO A 106 -1.69 -14.25 12.71
CA PRO A 106 -1.31 -13.64 11.46
C PRO A 106 -2.54 -13.29 10.61
N ARG A 107 -2.61 -12.03 10.16
CA ARG A 107 -3.65 -11.54 9.26
C ARG A 107 -3.10 -10.46 8.35
N TYR A 108 -3.54 -10.50 7.10
CA TYR A 108 -3.36 -9.46 6.09
C TYR A 108 -4.70 -8.80 5.83
N VAL A 109 -4.76 -7.48 5.88
CA VAL A 109 -5.99 -6.73 5.68
C VAL A 109 -5.79 -5.71 4.57
N GLY A 110 -6.70 -5.67 3.62
CA GLY A 110 -6.81 -4.61 2.61
C GLY A 110 -8.14 -3.89 2.74
N ALA A 111 -8.21 -2.66 2.22
CA ALA A 111 -9.46 -1.96 1.98
C ALA A 111 -9.92 -2.18 0.52
N THR A 112 -11.10 -1.70 0.19
CA THR A 112 -11.67 -1.88 -1.16
C THR A 112 -11.13 -0.79 -2.10
N PRO A 113 -10.31 -1.16 -3.11
CA PRO A 113 -9.75 -0.20 -4.04
C PRO A 113 -10.80 0.34 -5.01
N ARG A 114 -10.77 1.63 -5.27
CA ARG A 114 -11.48 2.28 -6.36
C ARG A 114 -10.48 2.89 -7.32
N ILE A 115 -10.74 2.76 -8.61
CA ILE A 115 -9.94 3.43 -9.63
C ILE A 115 -10.71 4.67 -10.08
N PRO A 116 -10.26 5.87 -9.72
CA PRO A 116 -10.92 7.11 -10.14
C PRO A 116 -10.88 7.27 -11.67
N PRO A 117 -11.83 8.01 -12.26
CA PRO A 117 -11.88 8.23 -13.70
C PRO A 117 -10.59 8.84 -14.23
N ALA A 118 -9.91 8.13 -15.11
CA ALA A 118 -8.69 8.60 -15.76
C ALA A 118 -8.98 9.68 -16.81
N LYS A 119 -8.02 10.58 -17.04
CA LYS A 119 -8.15 11.66 -18.04
C LYS A 119 -8.06 11.13 -19.47
N SER A 120 -7.13 10.22 -19.76
CA SER A 120 -6.95 9.67 -21.08
C SER A 120 -7.93 8.53 -21.41
N ALA A 121 -8.40 8.45 -22.65
CA ALA A 121 -9.28 7.37 -23.09
C ALA A 121 -8.62 5.98 -22.98
N VAL A 122 -7.32 5.92 -23.25
CA VAL A 122 -6.52 4.68 -23.15
C VAL A 122 -6.49 4.18 -21.70
N THR A 123 -6.19 5.07 -20.74
CA THR A 123 -6.18 4.68 -19.31
C THR A 123 -7.56 4.29 -18.84
N ARG A 124 -8.63 4.97 -19.27
CA ARG A 124 -10.02 4.57 -18.96
C ARG A 124 -10.36 3.17 -19.48
N ALA A 125 -9.99 2.87 -20.72
CA ALA A 125 -10.21 1.54 -21.30
C ALA A 125 -9.44 0.45 -20.55
N TYR A 126 -8.17 0.73 -20.23
CA TYR A 126 -7.33 -0.17 -19.46
C TYR A 126 -7.85 -0.38 -18.04
N ALA A 127 -8.32 0.67 -17.35
CA ALA A 127 -8.91 0.57 -16.02
C ALA A 127 -10.14 -0.35 -15.99
N ARG A 128 -11.01 -0.25 -17.00
CA ARG A 128 -12.17 -1.16 -17.13
C ARG A 128 -11.77 -2.62 -17.33
N PHE A 129 -10.73 -2.85 -18.12
CA PHE A 129 -10.16 -4.19 -18.31
C PHE A 129 -9.51 -4.71 -17.03
N TRP A 130 -8.65 -3.90 -16.39
CA TRP A 130 -7.95 -4.25 -15.15
C TRP A 130 -8.90 -4.71 -14.04
N GLN A 131 -9.98 -3.97 -13.81
CA GLN A 131 -10.97 -4.29 -12.78
C GLN A 131 -11.69 -5.64 -12.99
N ARG A 132 -11.64 -6.20 -14.22
CA ARG A 132 -12.20 -7.51 -14.54
C ARG A 132 -11.21 -8.66 -14.36
N LEU A 133 -9.95 -8.36 -14.10
CA LEU A 133 -8.95 -9.41 -13.89
C LEU A 133 -9.20 -10.14 -12.56
N PRO A 134 -9.03 -11.45 -12.50
CA PRO A 134 -9.23 -12.24 -11.27
C PRO A 134 -8.41 -11.71 -10.09
N PHE A 135 -7.20 -11.21 -10.33
CA PHE A 135 -6.37 -10.59 -9.30
C PHE A 135 -7.02 -9.34 -8.70
N ALA A 136 -7.54 -8.44 -9.52
CA ALA A 136 -8.18 -7.20 -9.06
C ALA A 136 -9.47 -7.48 -8.29
N GLN A 137 -10.12 -8.62 -8.54
CA GLN A 137 -11.33 -9.09 -7.86
C GLN A 137 -11.01 -10.01 -6.66
N SER A 138 -9.74 -10.31 -6.42
CA SER A 138 -9.35 -11.15 -5.28
C SER A 138 -9.49 -10.42 -3.95
N THR A 139 -9.68 -11.17 -2.88
CA THR A 139 -9.73 -10.61 -1.51
C THR A 139 -8.44 -9.88 -1.18
N ALA A 140 -8.56 -8.61 -0.85
CA ALA A 140 -7.47 -7.73 -0.45
C ALA A 140 -6.28 -7.78 -1.42
N PRO A 141 -6.41 -7.28 -2.66
CA PRO A 141 -5.34 -7.30 -3.65
C PRO A 141 -4.10 -6.50 -3.20
N GLY A 142 -4.31 -5.47 -2.37
CA GLY A 142 -3.25 -4.79 -1.61
C GLY A 142 -2.39 -3.79 -2.37
N TYR A 143 -2.73 -3.48 -3.62
CA TYR A 143 -2.02 -2.44 -4.34
C TYR A 143 -2.33 -1.05 -3.74
N GLY A 144 -1.27 -0.32 -3.43
CA GLY A 144 -1.34 1.02 -2.84
C GLY A 144 -1.69 1.08 -1.34
N LEU A 145 -2.35 0.05 -0.79
CA LEU A 145 -2.67 -0.03 0.65
C LEU A 145 -2.85 -1.46 1.11
N PHE A 146 -2.11 -1.84 2.13
CA PHE A 146 -2.33 -3.07 2.89
C PHE A 146 -1.88 -2.91 4.35
N ALA A 147 -2.39 -3.76 5.22
CA ALA A 147 -2.03 -3.77 6.63
C ALA A 147 -1.87 -5.19 7.16
N VAL A 148 -1.06 -5.37 8.17
CA VAL A 148 -0.77 -6.67 8.78
C VAL A 148 -0.75 -6.60 10.30
N THR A 149 -1.16 -7.69 10.95
CA THR A 149 -1.01 -7.85 12.40
C THR A 149 0.47 -7.94 12.80
N ALA A 150 0.78 -7.71 14.07
CA ALA A 150 2.11 -7.92 14.63
C ALA A 150 2.66 -9.32 14.30
N LYS A 151 1.87 -10.37 14.56
CA LYS A 151 2.24 -11.76 14.20
C LYS A 151 2.38 -11.97 12.70
N GLY A 152 1.61 -11.26 11.89
CA GLY A 152 1.76 -11.27 10.44
C GLY A 152 3.09 -10.66 10.01
N ARG A 153 3.46 -9.52 10.60
CA ARG A 153 4.72 -8.81 10.28
C ARG A 153 5.97 -9.65 10.56
N THR A 154 5.94 -10.55 11.52
CA THR A 154 7.10 -11.42 11.83
C THR A 154 7.40 -12.49 10.78
N ARG A 155 6.56 -12.65 9.74
CA ARG A 155 6.78 -13.64 8.67
C ARG A 155 7.92 -13.30 7.73
N TRP A 156 8.39 -12.09 7.74
CA TRP A 156 9.61 -11.66 7.05
C TRP A 156 10.42 -10.74 7.97
N ARG A 157 11.74 -10.72 7.75
CA ARG A 157 12.66 -9.85 8.51
C ARG A 157 12.65 -8.44 7.92
N GLU A 158 13.45 -8.24 6.89
CA GLU A 158 13.51 -7.00 6.12
C GLU A 158 12.79 -7.19 4.78
N PHE A 159 12.28 -6.09 4.24
CA PHE A 159 11.82 -6.10 2.86
C PHE A 159 13.01 -6.36 1.95
N PRO A 160 12.96 -7.43 1.14
CA PRO A 160 14.04 -7.72 0.20
C PRO A 160 14.10 -6.67 -0.91
N ALA A 161 15.27 -6.53 -1.53
CA ALA A 161 15.47 -5.64 -2.68
C ALA A 161 14.80 -6.20 -3.95
N ILE A 162 13.48 -6.15 -4.00
CA ILE A 162 12.63 -6.65 -5.10
C ILE A 162 11.71 -5.56 -5.62
N ILE A 163 11.13 -5.79 -6.80
CA ILE A 163 10.26 -4.82 -7.47
C ILE A 163 8.86 -4.78 -6.84
N SER A 164 8.27 -5.93 -6.53
CA SER A 164 6.88 -6.07 -6.09
C SER A 164 6.79 -6.43 -4.61
N ASP A 165 7.04 -5.45 -3.75
CA ASP A 165 6.97 -5.57 -2.28
C ASP A 165 5.58 -5.96 -1.79
N ASP A 166 4.53 -5.37 -2.36
CA ASP A 166 3.12 -5.65 -2.07
C ASP A 166 2.75 -7.13 -2.33
N THR A 167 3.13 -7.64 -3.49
CA THR A 167 2.94 -9.05 -3.85
C THR A 167 3.74 -9.97 -2.94
N PHE A 168 4.98 -9.64 -2.63
CA PHE A 168 5.81 -10.41 -1.70
C PHE A 168 5.14 -10.53 -0.33
N VAL A 169 4.66 -9.42 0.23
CA VAL A 169 3.98 -9.43 1.54
C VAL A 169 2.67 -10.21 1.46
N ARG A 170 1.83 -9.97 0.45
CA ARG A 170 0.56 -10.65 0.30
C ARG A 170 0.72 -12.17 0.23
N LEU A 171 1.75 -12.65 -0.42
CA LEU A 171 2.07 -14.08 -0.54
C LEU A 171 2.63 -14.71 0.76
N GLN A 172 2.97 -13.93 1.79
CA GLN A 172 3.26 -14.47 3.12
C GLN A 172 2.01 -15.02 3.81
N PHE A 173 0.81 -14.69 3.32
CA PHE A 173 -0.47 -15.07 3.92
C PHE A 173 -1.23 -16.00 2.99
N THR A 174 -1.93 -16.98 3.58
CA THR A 174 -2.85 -17.84 2.83
C THR A 174 -4.13 -17.05 2.48
N PRO A 175 -4.97 -17.50 1.52
CA PRO A 175 -6.22 -16.83 1.20
C PRO A 175 -7.14 -16.63 2.42
N GLU A 176 -7.16 -17.57 3.37
CA GLU A 176 -7.99 -17.54 4.59
C GLU A 176 -7.50 -16.51 5.61
N GLU A 177 -6.26 -16.11 5.52
CA GLU A 177 -5.64 -15.08 6.38
C GLU A 177 -5.80 -13.67 5.81
N ARG A 178 -6.34 -13.54 4.59
CA ARG A 178 -6.57 -12.26 3.91
C ARG A 178 -8.00 -11.81 4.15
N VAL A 179 -8.16 -10.59 4.59
CA VAL A 179 -9.45 -9.95 4.87
C VAL A 179 -9.53 -8.63 4.12
N GLN A 180 -10.68 -8.36 3.52
CA GLN A 180 -10.95 -7.06 2.89
C GLN A 180 -12.05 -6.36 3.67
N VAL A 181 -11.79 -5.11 4.07
CA VAL A 181 -12.79 -4.25 4.69
C VAL A 181 -13.58 -3.48 3.62
N GLU A 182 -14.80 -3.05 3.96
CA GLU A 182 -15.71 -2.38 3.02
C GLU A 182 -15.27 -0.95 2.67
N ALA A 183 -14.59 -0.28 3.61
CA ALA A 183 -14.12 1.08 3.39
C ALA A 183 -13.21 1.15 2.15
N THR A 184 -13.36 2.24 1.40
CA THR A 184 -12.72 2.38 0.08
C THR A 184 -11.54 3.33 0.09
N TYR A 185 -10.62 3.13 -0.82
CA TYR A 185 -9.56 4.09 -1.14
C TYR A 185 -9.45 4.28 -2.64
N ASP A 186 -9.06 5.48 -3.04
CA ASP A 186 -8.80 5.80 -4.45
C ASP A 186 -7.35 5.49 -4.78
N TRP A 187 -7.15 4.63 -5.79
CA TRP A 187 -5.86 4.27 -6.34
C TRP A 187 -5.81 4.71 -7.80
N PRO A 188 -5.15 5.84 -8.12
CA PRO A 188 -5.11 6.37 -9.48
C PRO A 188 -4.24 5.51 -10.39
N MET A 189 -4.69 5.29 -11.61
CA MET A 189 -3.85 4.67 -12.64
C MET A 189 -2.97 5.69 -13.33
N ILE A 190 -1.76 5.27 -13.68
CA ILE A 190 -0.85 6.09 -14.47
C ILE A 190 -1.44 6.43 -15.84
N GLU A 191 -1.25 7.65 -16.31
CA GLU A 191 -1.90 8.16 -17.52
C GLU A 191 -1.11 7.90 -18.80
N GLY A 192 -1.82 7.42 -19.81
CA GLY A 192 -1.33 7.25 -21.18
C GLY A 192 -0.65 5.93 -21.49
N PHE A 193 -0.65 5.55 -22.77
CA PHE A 193 -0.22 4.23 -23.24
C PHE A 193 1.23 3.89 -22.88
N ALA A 194 2.16 4.80 -23.11
CA ALA A 194 3.58 4.56 -22.87
C ALA A 194 3.89 4.35 -21.39
N ALA A 195 3.26 5.14 -20.50
CA ALA A 195 3.43 5.02 -19.07
C ALA A 195 2.78 3.73 -18.51
N LEU A 196 1.56 3.41 -18.97
CA LEU A 196 0.89 2.14 -18.65
C LEU A 196 1.74 0.94 -19.05
N THR A 197 2.30 0.93 -20.27
CA THR A 197 3.15 -0.16 -20.76
C THR A 197 4.40 -0.31 -19.89
N ARG A 198 5.04 0.79 -19.50
CA ARG A 198 6.22 0.78 -18.63
C ARG A 198 5.91 0.21 -17.25
N VAL A 199 4.83 0.68 -16.64
CA VAL A 199 4.39 0.18 -15.32
C VAL A 199 4.02 -1.30 -15.40
N ARG A 200 3.28 -1.71 -16.44
CA ARG A 200 2.92 -3.13 -16.61
C ARG A 200 4.14 -4.04 -16.74
N ARG A 201 5.09 -3.66 -17.59
CA ARG A 201 6.36 -4.42 -17.74
C ARG A 201 7.12 -4.53 -16.42
N ARG A 202 7.14 -3.44 -15.62
CA ARG A 202 7.75 -3.47 -14.29
C ARG A 202 7.04 -4.42 -13.35
N GLN A 203 5.69 -4.40 -13.34
CA GLN A 203 4.89 -5.32 -12.50
C GLN A 203 5.10 -6.78 -12.91
N ASP A 204 5.09 -7.08 -14.21
CA ASP A 204 5.33 -8.43 -14.72
C ASP A 204 6.75 -8.92 -14.37
N ALA A 205 7.75 -8.05 -14.48
CA ALA A 205 9.13 -8.36 -14.06
C ALA A 205 9.21 -8.64 -12.56
N GLY A 206 8.49 -7.87 -11.72
CA GLY A 206 8.45 -8.09 -10.28
C GLY A 206 7.79 -9.41 -9.89
N VAL A 207 6.71 -9.80 -10.55
CA VAL A 207 6.07 -11.11 -10.33
C VAL A 207 7.00 -12.25 -10.77
N ALA A 208 7.68 -12.13 -11.92
CA ALA A 208 8.66 -13.10 -12.39
C ALA A 208 9.86 -13.21 -11.42
N GLU A 209 10.32 -12.08 -10.87
CA GLU A 209 11.38 -12.04 -9.86
C GLU A 209 10.99 -12.81 -8.59
N ILE A 210 9.79 -12.59 -8.05
CA ILE A 210 9.28 -13.32 -6.88
C ILE A 210 9.20 -14.82 -7.18
N ASN A 211 8.68 -15.20 -8.35
CA ASN A 211 8.57 -16.61 -8.73
C ASN A 211 9.95 -17.29 -8.79
N ARG A 212 10.99 -16.58 -9.24
CA ARG A 212 12.36 -17.07 -9.30
C ARG A 212 13.03 -17.16 -7.93
N LEU A 213 12.86 -16.12 -7.09
CA LEU A 213 13.53 -16.03 -5.78
C LEU A 213 12.80 -16.80 -4.68
N TYR A 214 11.48 -16.90 -4.79
CA TYR A 214 10.60 -17.48 -3.77
C TYR A 214 9.56 -18.42 -4.39
N PRO A 215 9.95 -19.50 -5.08
CA PRO A 215 9.02 -20.33 -5.86
C PRO A 215 7.88 -20.93 -5.04
N GLY A 216 8.10 -21.20 -3.76
CA GLY A 216 7.06 -21.70 -2.85
C GLY A 216 5.98 -20.68 -2.47
N LEU A 217 6.25 -19.38 -2.62
CA LEU A 217 5.27 -18.34 -2.26
C LEU A 217 4.13 -18.25 -3.26
N MET A 218 4.39 -18.47 -4.55
CA MET A 218 3.37 -18.38 -5.60
C MET A 218 2.24 -19.40 -5.43
N ALA A 219 2.48 -20.52 -4.76
CA ALA A 219 1.47 -21.51 -4.42
C ALA A 219 0.38 -20.94 -3.47
N ARG A 220 0.70 -19.89 -2.72
CA ARG A 220 -0.22 -19.24 -1.77
C ARG A 220 -1.10 -18.16 -2.43
N GLU A 221 -0.96 -17.90 -3.72
CA GLU A 221 -1.73 -16.85 -4.40
C GLU A 221 -3.24 -17.10 -4.35
N GLY A 222 -3.67 -18.36 -4.43
CA GLY A 222 -5.09 -18.70 -4.40
C GLY A 222 -5.87 -18.19 -5.61
N LYS A 223 -5.20 -17.95 -6.75
CA LYS A 223 -5.87 -17.53 -8.00
C LYS A 223 -6.79 -18.61 -8.48
N ALA A 224 -8.07 -18.25 -8.70
CA ALA A 224 -8.95 -19.07 -9.51
C ALA A 224 -8.27 -19.32 -10.87
N ARG A 225 -8.12 -20.60 -11.26
CA ARG A 225 -7.68 -20.93 -12.62
C ARG A 225 -8.72 -20.39 -13.58
N LEU A 226 -8.28 -19.60 -14.57
CA LEU A 226 -9.15 -19.27 -15.68
C LEU A 226 -9.55 -20.61 -16.31
N THR A 227 -10.81 -21.00 -16.13
CA THR A 227 -11.41 -22.05 -16.94
C THR A 227 -11.50 -21.52 -18.36
N ARG A 228 -10.87 -22.24 -19.30
CA ARG A 228 -10.97 -21.97 -20.75
C ARG A 228 -12.41 -22.10 -21.23
#